data_71c6b355baf239abe6d03aae3266999f
#
_entry.id   71c6b355baf239abe6d03aae3266999f
#
_cell.length_a   1.000
_cell.length_b   1.000
_cell.length_c   1.000
_cell.angle_alpha   90.00
_cell.angle_beta   90.00
_cell.angle_gamma   90.00
#
_symmetry.space_group_name_H-M   'P 1'
#
loop_
_entity.id
_entity.type
_entity.pdbx_description
1 polymer ?
#
loop_
_entity_poly.entity_id
_entity_poly.type
_entity_poly.pdbx_seq_one_letter_code
_entity_poly.pdbx_strand_id
1 'polypeptide(L)'
;MHINQMQPMLAEQLDDYLSRIRRIFVELGIPEDLPTARGLELCREPTELVVGETRPQGREFYLTAAAATAWHALKLAAAEEGIALLMVSAFRSADYQADIIRRKLGKGQTIDEILRVLAPPGYSEHHSGRAIDIGSDECPELGEQFENTRAFHWLANNAQRFEFCLSFPRDNPFGYVYEPWHWCYRGD
;
A
#
# COMPACT_ATOMS: atom_id res chain seq x y z
N MET A 1 -10.10 30.80 17.54
CA MET A 1 -8.88 30.67 18.37
C MET A 1 -8.22 29.28 18.32
N HIS A 2 -8.57 28.39 17.38
CA HIS A 2 -8.09 26.99 17.39
C HIS A 2 -7.02 26.61 16.34
N ILE A 3 -6.75 27.46 15.35
CA ILE A 3 -5.80 27.12 14.28
C ILE A 3 -4.34 27.14 14.75
N ASN A 4 -4.00 27.97 15.73
CA ASN A 4 -2.61 28.17 16.17
C ASN A 4 -2.06 27.08 17.11
N GLN A 5 -2.91 26.20 17.66
CA GLN A 5 -2.48 25.07 18.50
C GLN A 5 -2.36 23.73 17.73
N MET A 6 -3.03 23.61 16.59
CA MET A 6 -2.96 22.39 15.76
C MET A 6 -1.62 22.24 15.02
N GLN A 7 -1.02 23.34 14.56
CA GLN A 7 0.24 23.27 13.83
C GLN A 7 1.42 22.70 14.64
N PRO A 8 1.65 23.13 15.91
CA PRO A 8 2.72 22.53 16.72
C PRO A 8 2.50 21.03 17.00
N MET A 9 1.26 20.63 17.29
CA MET A 9 0.89 19.22 17.54
C MET A 9 1.13 18.32 16.32
N LEU A 10 0.81 18.81 15.13
CA LEU A 10 1.06 18.08 13.88
C LEU A 10 2.55 17.96 13.56
N ALA A 11 3.34 18.99 13.89
CA ALA A 11 4.79 18.97 13.74
C ALA A 11 5.44 17.97 14.71
N GLU A 12 5.04 17.96 15.97
CA GLU A 12 5.53 17.01 16.98
C GLU A 12 5.20 15.54 16.59
N GLN A 13 3.98 15.29 16.15
CA GLN A 13 3.58 13.96 15.66
C GLN A 13 4.40 13.52 14.43
N LEU A 14 4.75 14.46 13.55
CA LEU A 14 5.60 14.16 12.40
C LEU A 14 7.03 13.82 12.84
N ASP A 15 7.58 14.57 13.77
CA ASP A 15 8.94 14.36 14.30
C ASP A 15 9.03 13.00 15.02
N ASP A 16 8.00 12.61 15.78
CA ASP A 16 7.91 11.32 16.43
C ASP A 16 7.84 10.18 15.40
N TYR A 17 7.03 10.34 14.35
CA TYR A 17 6.92 9.36 13.27
C TYR A 17 8.26 9.20 12.55
N LEU A 18 8.91 10.29 12.15
CA LEU A 18 10.22 10.26 11.50
C LEU A 18 11.31 9.65 12.39
N SER A 19 11.29 9.96 13.69
CA SER A 19 12.22 9.38 14.66
C SER A 19 12.03 7.87 14.80
N ARG A 20 10.79 7.40 14.75
CA ARG A 20 10.45 5.96 14.72
C ARG A 20 10.99 5.29 13.44
N ILE A 21 10.74 5.89 12.27
CA ILE A 21 11.23 5.36 11.00
C ILE A 21 12.76 5.27 10.95
N ARG A 22 13.46 6.31 11.40
CA ARG A 22 14.94 6.31 11.46
C ARG A 22 15.47 5.17 12.34
N ARG A 23 14.87 4.92 13.51
CA ARG A 23 15.25 3.79 14.36
C ARG A 23 15.08 2.43 13.65
N ILE A 24 13.96 2.26 12.94
CA ILE A 24 13.70 1.05 12.15
C ILE A 24 14.75 0.90 11.04
N PHE A 25 15.12 1.97 10.34
CA PHE A 25 16.14 1.94 9.28
C PHE A 25 17.48 1.47 9.83
N VAL A 26 17.93 2.05 10.96
CA VAL A 26 19.19 1.65 11.62
C VAL A 26 19.14 0.17 12.00
N GLU A 27 18.05 -0.29 12.61
CA GLU A 27 17.88 -1.68 13.05
C GLU A 27 17.94 -2.68 11.86
N LEU A 28 17.28 -2.33 10.75
CA LEU A 28 17.17 -3.21 9.58
C LEU A 28 18.33 -3.08 8.59
N GLY A 29 19.27 -2.15 8.83
CA GLY A 29 20.37 -1.86 7.91
C GLY A 29 19.91 -1.22 6.60
N ILE A 30 18.81 -0.45 6.62
CA ILE A 30 18.31 0.28 5.45
C ILE A 30 19.10 1.58 5.30
N PRO A 31 19.70 1.90 4.13
CA PRO A 31 20.38 3.17 3.89
C PRO A 31 19.43 4.36 4.09
N GLU A 32 19.88 5.38 4.83
CA GLU A 32 19.04 6.54 5.16
C GLU A 32 18.67 7.37 3.91
N ASP A 33 19.52 7.38 2.91
CA ASP A 33 19.34 8.09 1.65
C ASP A 33 18.51 7.33 0.60
N LEU A 34 18.21 6.05 0.85
CA LEU A 34 17.48 5.19 -0.09
C LEU A 34 16.15 5.79 -0.56
N PRO A 35 15.29 6.33 0.33
CA PRO A 35 14.02 6.91 -0.12
C PRO A 35 14.23 8.08 -1.08
N THR A 36 15.16 8.97 -0.78
CA THR A 36 15.49 10.12 -1.63
C THR A 36 16.09 9.67 -2.96
N ALA A 37 17.01 8.70 -2.94
CA ALA A 37 17.64 8.16 -4.14
C ALA A 37 16.63 7.49 -5.09
N ARG A 38 15.53 6.94 -4.56
CA ARG A 38 14.44 6.32 -5.33
C ARG A 38 13.26 7.24 -5.60
N GLY A 39 13.29 8.50 -5.12
CA GLY A 39 12.16 9.43 -5.24
C GLY A 39 10.90 8.98 -4.50
N LEU A 40 11.06 8.26 -3.38
CA LEU A 40 9.94 7.79 -2.57
C LEU A 40 9.42 8.91 -1.67
N GLU A 41 8.11 9.03 -1.60
CA GLU A 41 7.43 9.97 -0.72
C GLU A 41 7.13 9.33 0.65
N LEU A 42 7.24 10.14 1.71
CA LEU A 42 6.86 9.71 3.05
C LEU A 42 5.35 9.45 3.11
N CYS A 43 4.97 8.22 3.46
CA CYS A 43 3.59 7.80 3.64
C CYS A 43 3.26 7.77 5.13
N ARG A 44 2.45 8.73 5.59
CA ARG A 44 2.00 8.80 6.98
C ARG A 44 0.82 7.86 7.23
N GLU A 45 0.79 7.28 8.41
CA GLU A 45 -0.35 6.49 8.86
C GLU A 45 -1.53 7.44 9.18
N PRO A 46 -2.75 7.15 8.71
CA PRO A 46 -3.92 7.96 9.03
C PRO A 46 -4.33 7.77 10.49
N THR A 47 -4.96 8.76 11.07
CA THR A 47 -5.49 8.70 12.43
C THR A 47 -6.77 7.87 12.52
N GLU A 48 -7.49 7.74 11.41
CA GLU A 48 -8.76 7.01 11.35
C GLU A 48 -8.76 6.06 10.14
N LEU A 49 -9.21 4.86 10.39
CA LEU A 49 -9.40 3.81 9.40
C LEU A 49 -10.78 3.18 9.59
N VAL A 50 -11.38 2.76 8.50
CA VAL A 50 -12.63 2.00 8.47
C VAL A 50 -12.38 0.61 7.88
N VAL A 51 -13.27 -0.33 8.15
CA VAL A 51 -13.25 -1.64 7.49
C VAL A 51 -13.64 -1.45 6.02
N GLY A 52 -12.68 -1.68 5.12
CA GLY A 52 -12.89 -1.65 3.68
C GLY A 52 -13.45 -2.95 3.13
N GLU A 53 -13.04 -4.08 3.70
CA GLU A 53 -13.56 -5.40 3.34
C GLU A 53 -13.40 -6.39 4.50
N THR A 54 -14.36 -7.30 4.66
CA THR A 54 -14.25 -8.46 5.55
C THR A 54 -14.37 -9.73 4.72
N ARG A 55 -13.39 -10.64 4.82
CA ARG A 55 -13.44 -11.94 4.16
C ARG A 55 -14.31 -12.94 4.94
N PRO A 56 -14.79 -14.03 4.28
CA PRO A 56 -15.63 -15.04 4.93
C PRO A 56 -15.01 -15.65 6.20
N GLN A 57 -13.66 -15.68 6.29
CA GLN A 57 -12.93 -16.19 7.45
C GLN A 57 -12.79 -15.14 8.60
N GLY A 58 -13.45 -13.98 8.49
CA GLY A 58 -13.44 -12.91 9.47
C GLY A 58 -12.20 -11.99 9.41
N ARG A 59 -11.32 -12.15 8.42
CA ARG A 59 -10.19 -11.23 8.23
C ARG A 59 -10.70 -9.90 7.69
N GLU A 60 -10.39 -8.82 8.40
CA GLU A 60 -10.72 -7.45 8.03
C GLU A 60 -9.54 -6.75 7.37
N PHE A 61 -9.85 -5.90 6.40
CA PHE A 61 -8.92 -5.02 5.72
C PHE A 61 -9.36 -3.58 5.93
N TYR A 62 -8.42 -2.75 6.34
CA TYR A 62 -8.69 -1.38 6.73
C TYR A 62 -8.21 -0.39 5.68
N LEU A 63 -8.99 0.67 5.46
CA LEU A 63 -8.70 1.77 4.53
C LEU A 63 -9.13 3.10 5.16
N THR A 64 -8.72 4.22 4.55
CA THR A 64 -9.39 5.50 4.81
C THR A 64 -10.83 5.45 4.31
N ALA A 65 -11.73 6.25 4.88
CA ALA A 65 -13.16 6.24 4.53
C ALA A 65 -13.39 6.52 3.03
N ALA A 66 -12.63 7.47 2.44
CA ALA A 66 -12.72 7.77 1.01
C ALA A 66 -12.28 6.58 0.14
N ALA A 67 -11.12 5.98 0.44
CA ALA A 67 -10.63 4.81 -0.29
C ALA A 67 -11.56 3.59 -0.16
N ALA A 68 -12.16 3.38 1.03
CA ALA A 68 -13.13 2.30 1.23
C ALA A 68 -14.39 2.50 0.39
N THR A 69 -14.92 3.74 0.34
CA THR A 69 -16.08 4.08 -0.50
C THR A 69 -15.78 3.84 -1.98
N ALA A 70 -14.62 4.31 -2.44
CA ALA A 70 -14.18 4.13 -3.83
C ALA A 70 -13.96 2.63 -4.16
N TRP A 71 -13.38 1.86 -3.24
CA TRP A 71 -13.21 0.41 -3.40
C TRP A 71 -14.54 -0.32 -3.55
N HIS A 72 -15.55 0.02 -2.71
CA HIS A 72 -16.86 -0.61 -2.80
C HIS A 72 -17.53 -0.31 -4.15
N ALA A 73 -17.44 0.93 -4.63
CA ALA A 73 -17.99 1.32 -5.93
C ALA A 73 -17.28 0.60 -7.09
N LEU A 74 -15.95 0.54 -7.06
CA LEU A 74 -15.13 -0.18 -8.05
C LEU A 74 -15.48 -1.67 -8.09
N LYS A 75 -15.56 -2.30 -6.90
CA LYS A 75 -15.88 -3.74 -6.78
C LYS A 75 -17.28 -4.06 -7.28
N LEU A 76 -18.25 -3.20 -6.99
CA LEU A 76 -19.62 -3.36 -7.47
C LEU A 76 -19.68 -3.27 -9.01
N ALA A 77 -19.05 -2.26 -9.61
CA ALA A 77 -19.02 -2.09 -11.06
C ALA A 77 -18.34 -3.29 -11.76
N ALA A 78 -17.26 -3.83 -11.19
CA ALA A 78 -16.62 -5.04 -11.70
C ALA A 78 -17.56 -6.25 -11.64
N ALA A 79 -18.29 -6.40 -10.54
CA ALA A 79 -19.23 -7.50 -10.36
C ALA A 79 -20.41 -7.44 -11.33
N GLU A 80 -20.89 -6.25 -11.71
CA GLU A 80 -21.92 -6.07 -12.74
C GLU A 80 -21.48 -6.60 -14.12
N GLU A 81 -20.15 -6.60 -14.37
CA GLU A 81 -19.55 -7.17 -15.58
C GLU A 81 -19.05 -8.61 -15.39
N GLY A 82 -19.41 -9.26 -14.28
CA GLY A 82 -19.04 -10.64 -13.97
C GLY A 82 -17.56 -10.81 -13.62
N ILE A 83 -16.92 -9.75 -13.10
CA ILE A 83 -15.52 -9.77 -12.65
C ILE A 83 -15.47 -9.81 -11.12
N ALA A 84 -14.88 -10.86 -10.55
CA ALA A 84 -14.69 -10.99 -9.11
C ALA A 84 -13.35 -10.38 -8.69
N LEU A 85 -13.39 -9.32 -7.88
CA LEU A 85 -12.20 -8.70 -7.28
C LEU A 85 -12.09 -9.08 -5.81
N LEU A 86 -10.89 -9.46 -5.38
CA LEU A 86 -10.58 -9.88 -4.01
C LEU A 86 -9.52 -8.94 -3.41
N MET A 87 -9.80 -8.34 -2.27
CA MET A 87 -8.77 -7.59 -1.53
C MET A 87 -7.84 -8.58 -0.84
N VAL A 88 -6.56 -8.57 -1.19
CA VAL A 88 -5.53 -9.46 -0.63
C VAL A 88 -4.75 -8.77 0.48
N SER A 89 -4.49 -7.45 0.33
CA SER A 89 -3.85 -6.61 1.33
C SER A 89 -4.41 -5.20 1.24
N ALA A 90 -4.33 -4.44 2.35
CA ALA A 90 -4.74 -3.04 2.44
C ALA A 90 -3.80 -2.31 3.40
N PHE A 91 -4.30 -1.52 4.35
CA PHE A 91 -3.47 -0.81 5.31
C PHE A 91 -2.46 -1.74 6.01
N ARG A 92 -1.23 -1.26 6.09
CA ARG A 92 -0.13 -1.84 6.87
C ARG A 92 0.59 -0.72 7.62
N SER A 93 0.77 -0.85 8.93
CA SER A 93 1.61 0.09 9.68
C SER A 93 3.08 -0.05 9.30
N ALA A 94 3.87 1.00 9.55
CA ALA A 94 5.32 0.97 9.35
C ALA A 94 5.99 -0.11 10.22
N ASP A 95 5.51 -0.33 11.44
CA ASP A 95 6.01 -1.38 12.31
C ASP A 95 5.70 -2.78 11.76
N TYR A 96 4.49 -3.00 11.25
CA TYR A 96 4.15 -4.28 10.61
C TYR A 96 4.97 -4.52 9.33
N GLN A 97 5.25 -3.47 8.55
CA GLN A 97 6.16 -3.55 7.39
C GLN A 97 7.57 -3.95 7.84
N ALA A 98 8.07 -3.36 8.93
CA ALA A 98 9.35 -3.74 9.52
C ALA A 98 9.36 -5.21 9.94
N ASP A 99 8.29 -5.73 10.53
CA ASP A 99 8.15 -7.15 10.89
C ASP A 99 8.18 -8.09 9.69
N ILE A 100 7.60 -7.66 8.55
CA ILE A 100 7.70 -8.43 7.30
C ILE A 100 9.17 -8.50 6.86
N ILE A 101 9.89 -7.39 6.89
CA ILE A 101 11.29 -7.32 6.51
C ILE A 101 12.14 -8.19 7.44
N ARG A 102 11.97 -8.09 8.78
CA ARG A 102 12.65 -8.94 9.78
C ARG A 102 12.50 -10.43 9.48
N ARG A 103 11.26 -10.85 9.16
CA ARG A 103 10.97 -12.25 8.82
C ARG A 103 11.69 -12.72 7.55
N LYS A 104 11.84 -11.83 6.56
CA LYS A 104 12.55 -12.13 5.30
C LYS A 104 14.07 -12.19 5.54
N LEU A 105 14.63 -11.25 6.30
CA LEU A 105 16.03 -11.28 6.73
C LEU A 105 16.34 -12.56 7.52
N GLY A 106 15.46 -12.96 8.44
CA GLY A 106 15.57 -14.21 9.20
C GLY A 106 15.49 -15.49 8.35
N LYS A 107 15.01 -15.38 7.10
CA LYS A 107 15.02 -16.45 6.10
C LYS A 107 16.25 -16.39 5.17
N GLY A 108 17.21 -15.51 5.44
CA GLY A 108 18.47 -15.38 4.69
C GLY A 108 18.40 -14.50 3.44
N GLN A 109 17.28 -13.78 3.21
CA GLN A 109 17.25 -12.78 2.15
C GLN A 109 18.08 -11.55 2.56
N THR A 110 18.75 -10.91 1.60
CA THR A 110 19.45 -9.65 1.84
C THR A 110 18.48 -8.47 1.86
N ILE A 111 18.86 -7.37 2.51
CA ILE A 111 18.03 -6.16 2.54
C ILE A 111 17.78 -5.61 1.13
N ASP A 112 18.76 -5.67 0.24
CA ASP A 112 18.63 -5.21 -1.15
C ASP A 112 17.61 -6.03 -1.93
N GLU A 113 17.63 -7.37 -1.79
CA GLU A 113 16.63 -8.25 -2.40
C GLU A 113 15.22 -7.94 -1.90
N ILE A 114 15.09 -7.71 -0.59
CA ILE A 114 13.80 -7.41 0.05
C ILE A 114 13.26 -6.07 -0.46
N LEU A 115 14.09 -5.03 -0.53
CA LEU A 115 13.68 -3.68 -0.92
C LEU A 115 13.45 -3.50 -2.43
N ARG A 116 13.64 -4.55 -3.24
CA ARG A 116 13.18 -4.60 -4.64
C ARG A 116 11.70 -4.94 -4.76
N VAL A 117 11.13 -5.59 -3.74
CA VAL A 117 9.73 -6.07 -3.72
C VAL A 117 8.91 -5.50 -2.55
N LEU A 118 9.53 -4.79 -1.63
CA LEU A 118 8.87 -4.15 -0.49
C LEU A 118 9.38 -2.73 -0.33
N ALA A 119 8.48 -1.80 -0.17
CA ALA A 119 8.86 -0.44 0.22
C ALA A 119 9.46 -0.44 1.64
N PRO A 120 10.46 0.42 1.91
CA PRO A 120 10.96 0.59 3.27
C PRO A 120 9.87 1.15 4.19
N PRO A 121 9.90 0.83 5.50
CA PRO A 121 8.96 1.38 6.47
C PRO A 121 8.90 2.90 6.41
N GLY A 122 7.70 3.47 6.46
CA GLY A 122 7.46 4.90 6.27
C GLY A 122 7.23 5.34 4.82
N TYR A 123 7.53 4.49 3.83
CA TYR A 123 7.48 4.83 2.40
C TYR A 123 6.61 3.87 1.57
N SER A 124 5.87 2.99 2.22
CA SER A 124 4.88 2.15 1.55
C SER A 124 3.55 2.88 1.41
N GLU A 125 2.97 2.88 0.23
CA GLU A 125 1.63 3.44 0.00
C GLU A 125 0.56 2.80 0.89
N HIS A 126 0.76 1.54 1.31
CA HIS A 126 -0.13 0.87 2.26
C HIS A 126 -0.21 1.57 3.63
N HIS A 127 0.81 2.34 4.04
CA HIS A 127 0.75 3.11 5.29
C HIS A 127 -0.28 4.22 5.24
N SER A 128 -0.58 4.74 4.05
CA SER A 128 -1.57 5.80 3.87
C SER A 128 -3.02 5.31 4.06
N GLY A 129 -3.27 4.00 4.10
CA GLY A 129 -4.62 3.43 4.08
C GLY A 129 -5.36 3.65 2.76
N ARG A 130 -4.63 3.93 1.67
CA ARG A 130 -5.17 4.22 0.34
C ARG A 130 -4.79 3.17 -0.70
N ALA A 131 -3.78 2.35 -0.43
CA ALA A 131 -3.34 1.29 -1.33
C ALA A 131 -3.97 -0.06 -0.98
N ILE A 132 -4.28 -0.81 -2.03
CA ILE A 132 -4.82 -2.17 -1.97
C ILE A 132 -4.06 -3.08 -2.92
N ASP A 133 -3.84 -4.32 -2.49
CA ASP A 133 -3.42 -5.40 -3.37
C ASP A 133 -4.65 -6.21 -3.76
N ILE A 134 -4.89 -6.31 -5.06
CA ILE A 134 -6.07 -6.96 -5.65
C ILE A 134 -5.68 -8.31 -6.26
N GLY A 135 -6.42 -9.34 -5.92
CA GLY A 135 -6.42 -10.63 -6.59
C GLY A 135 -7.76 -10.92 -7.25
N SER A 136 -7.89 -12.11 -7.79
CA SER A 136 -9.14 -12.65 -8.34
C SER A 136 -9.23 -14.16 -8.07
N ASP A 137 -10.36 -14.75 -8.39
CA ASP A 137 -10.53 -16.20 -8.39
C ASP A 137 -9.63 -16.92 -9.42
N GLU A 138 -9.30 -16.23 -10.52
CA GLU A 138 -8.36 -16.74 -11.54
C GLU A 138 -6.89 -16.71 -11.05
N CYS A 139 -6.54 -15.76 -10.16
CA CYS A 139 -5.20 -15.58 -9.61
C CYS A 139 -5.32 -15.04 -8.17
N PRO A 140 -5.50 -15.94 -7.17
CA PRO A 140 -5.70 -15.53 -5.78
C PRO A 140 -4.42 -15.10 -5.06
N GLU A 141 -3.25 -15.43 -5.64
CA GLU A 141 -1.94 -15.07 -5.12
C GLU A 141 -1.40 -13.82 -5.84
N LEU A 142 -0.60 -13.01 -5.12
CA LEU A 142 0.06 -11.84 -5.70
C LEU A 142 1.24 -12.27 -6.56
N GLY A 143 1.20 -11.91 -7.84
CA GLY A 143 2.26 -12.23 -8.78
C GLY A 143 2.00 -11.62 -10.16
N GLU A 144 3.05 -11.56 -11.00
CA GLU A 144 2.96 -10.95 -12.34
C GLU A 144 1.90 -11.61 -13.24
N GLN A 145 1.59 -12.91 -13.00
CA GLN A 145 0.55 -13.63 -13.75
C GLN A 145 -0.84 -13.00 -13.59
N PHE A 146 -1.08 -12.17 -12.57
CA PHE A 146 -2.32 -11.42 -12.42
C PHE A 146 -2.63 -10.55 -13.65
N GLU A 147 -1.61 -10.06 -14.35
CA GLU A 147 -1.76 -9.28 -15.59
C GLU A 147 -2.52 -10.01 -16.71
N ASN A 148 -2.54 -11.35 -16.69
CA ASN A 148 -3.21 -12.17 -17.69
C ASN A 148 -4.69 -12.47 -17.35
N THR A 149 -5.19 -11.99 -16.21
CA THR A 149 -6.56 -12.21 -15.76
C THR A 149 -7.53 -11.21 -16.36
N ARG A 150 -8.80 -11.62 -16.47
CA ARG A 150 -9.89 -10.70 -16.84
C ARG A 150 -10.02 -9.55 -15.84
N ALA A 151 -9.73 -9.83 -14.56
CA ALA A 151 -9.74 -8.84 -13.49
C ALA A 151 -8.73 -7.71 -13.74
N PHE A 152 -7.48 -8.04 -14.08
CA PHE A 152 -6.49 -7.01 -14.41
C PHE A 152 -6.87 -6.20 -15.64
N HIS A 153 -7.32 -6.84 -16.71
CA HIS A 153 -7.73 -6.14 -17.92
C HIS A 153 -8.91 -5.19 -17.66
N TRP A 154 -9.85 -5.61 -16.81
CA TRP A 154 -10.96 -4.75 -16.40
C TRP A 154 -10.46 -3.56 -15.57
N LEU A 155 -9.59 -3.80 -14.58
CA LEU A 155 -8.99 -2.74 -13.77
C LEU A 155 -8.20 -1.73 -14.60
N ALA A 156 -7.38 -2.20 -15.52
CA ALA A 156 -6.59 -1.33 -16.41
C ALA A 156 -7.45 -0.34 -17.22
N ASN A 157 -8.69 -0.72 -17.57
CA ASN A 157 -9.61 0.11 -18.33
C ASN A 157 -10.56 0.95 -17.47
N ASN A 158 -10.81 0.56 -16.23
CA ASN A 158 -11.90 1.13 -15.44
C ASN A 158 -11.46 1.74 -14.09
N ALA A 159 -10.36 1.31 -13.47
CA ALA A 159 -10.00 1.69 -12.11
C ALA A 159 -9.86 3.22 -11.92
N GLN A 160 -9.38 3.93 -12.96
CA GLN A 160 -9.24 5.38 -12.92
C GLN A 160 -10.58 6.12 -12.73
N ARG A 161 -11.69 5.54 -13.16
CA ARG A 161 -13.05 6.11 -12.93
C ARG A 161 -13.43 6.15 -11.46
N PHE A 162 -12.75 5.33 -10.66
CA PHE A 162 -12.88 5.22 -9.21
C PHE A 162 -11.62 5.76 -8.48
N GLU A 163 -10.80 6.55 -9.20
CA GLU A 163 -9.61 7.21 -8.68
C GLU A 163 -8.52 6.24 -8.18
N PHE A 164 -8.55 4.98 -8.63
CA PHE A 164 -7.47 4.02 -8.41
C PHE A 164 -6.51 4.00 -9.59
N CYS A 165 -5.21 4.05 -9.28
CA CYS A 165 -4.13 3.99 -10.26
C CYS A 165 -3.18 2.84 -9.93
N LEU A 166 -2.65 2.18 -10.97
CA LEU A 166 -1.56 1.22 -10.87
C LEU A 166 -0.27 1.98 -10.51
N SER A 167 0.27 1.77 -9.30
CA SER A 167 1.42 2.54 -8.82
C SER A 167 2.75 2.07 -9.37
N PHE A 168 2.91 0.76 -9.61
CA PHE A 168 4.18 0.15 -9.99
C PHE A 168 4.07 -0.61 -11.33
N PRO A 169 3.90 0.13 -12.45
CA PRO A 169 3.94 -0.46 -13.79
C PRO A 169 5.35 -0.98 -14.11
N ARG A 170 5.51 -1.67 -15.26
CA ARG A 170 6.83 -2.02 -15.77
C ARG A 170 7.65 -0.74 -15.95
N ASP A 171 8.94 -0.83 -15.64
CA ASP A 171 9.88 0.29 -15.73
C ASP A 171 9.51 1.51 -14.84
N ASN A 172 8.82 1.27 -13.72
CA ASN A 172 8.52 2.34 -12.77
C ASN A 172 9.81 2.99 -12.23
N PRO A 173 9.79 4.31 -11.93
CA PRO A 173 11.00 5.05 -11.55
C PRO A 173 11.50 4.72 -10.13
N PHE A 174 10.74 3.98 -9.34
CA PHE A 174 11.03 3.72 -7.93
C PHE A 174 11.96 2.53 -7.68
N GLY A 175 12.32 1.78 -8.73
CA GLY A 175 13.18 0.60 -8.62
C GLY A 175 12.49 -0.63 -8.01
N TYR A 176 11.17 -0.64 -7.99
CA TYR A 176 10.38 -1.82 -7.64
C TYR A 176 10.15 -2.73 -8.85
N VAL A 177 9.91 -4.00 -8.57
CA VAL A 177 9.41 -4.92 -9.59
C VAL A 177 8.02 -4.47 -10.08
N TYR A 178 7.61 -5.00 -11.22
CA TYR A 178 6.25 -4.81 -11.72
C TYR A 178 5.23 -5.46 -10.78
N GLU A 179 4.22 -4.68 -10.34
CA GLU A 179 3.19 -5.14 -9.40
C GLU A 179 1.78 -4.91 -9.98
N PRO A 180 1.29 -5.75 -10.90
CA PRO A 180 -0.04 -5.58 -11.52
C PRO A 180 -1.20 -5.64 -10.51
N TRP A 181 -0.98 -6.18 -9.34
CA TRP A 181 -1.96 -6.28 -8.24
C TRP A 181 -2.07 -5.02 -7.40
N HIS A 182 -1.06 -4.10 -7.41
CA HIS A 182 -0.96 -2.97 -6.50
C HIS A 182 -1.62 -1.70 -7.07
N TRP A 183 -2.72 -1.29 -6.45
CA TRP A 183 -3.52 -0.14 -6.86
C TRP A 183 -3.69 0.86 -5.72
N CYS A 184 -3.46 2.15 -5.97
CA CYS A 184 -3.57 3.19 -4.97
C CYS A 184 -4.66 4.21 -5.33
N TYR A 185 -5.53 4.50 -4.37
CA TYR A 185 -6.53 5.55 -4.46
C TYR A 185 -5.87 6.94 -4.45
N ARG A 186 -6.19 7.78 -5.44
CA ARG A 186 -5.60 9.11 -5.65
C ARG A 186 -6.62 10.25 -5.49
N GLY A 187 -7.89 9.96 -5.17
CA GLY A 187 -8.90 10.97 -4.89
C GLY A 187 -8.64 11.74 -3.58
N ASP A 188 -9.39 12.82 -3.39
CA ASP A 188 -9.30 13.71 -2.21
C ASP A 188 -9.94 13.09 -0.96
#